data_50b35ade1e0f4ed45be20d10bc5b94e3
#
_entry.id   50b35ade1e0f4ed45be20d10bc5b94e3
#
_cell.length_a   1.000
_cell.length_b   1.000
_cell.length_c   1.000
_cell.angle_alpha   90.00
_cell.angle_beta   90.00
_cell.angle_gamma   90.00
#
_symmetry.space_group_name_H-M   'P 1'
#
loop_
_entity.id
_entity.type
_entity.pdbx_description
1 polymer ?
#
loop_
_entity_poly.entity_id
_entity_poly.type
_entity_poly.pdbx_seq_one_letter_code
_entity_poly.pdbx_strand_id
1 'polypeptide(L)'
;MSAKPFVFDTDVLIIGGGFSGSWAALTARQHVENVLIVDKGPRDWGGLGGMSGGDMIVKQPEFAAKDLVEELVYYYDGLCEQDVLEEILNQSYERFKDYEKMGHEFARDDSGRLMSIPQRGLELMRYYFYHPYGKGGAHTTQILNAELQRLNVQRIGRIEITDLVKDGDAVSGAVGFHAQSGTPCLF
;
A
#
# COMPACT_ATOMS: atom_id res chain seq x y z
N MET A 1 17.55 -30.27 17.95
CA MET A 1 16.09 -30.32 18.22
C MET A 1 15.41 -29.45 17.20
N SER A 2 14.47 -29.99 16.41
CA SER A 2 13.69 -29.18 15.48
C SER A 2 12.81 -28.22 16.29
N ALA A 3 12.89 -26.92 16.01
CA ALA A 3 12.02 -25.93 16.66
C ALA A 3 10.55 -26.23 16.27
N LYS A 4 9.66 -26.16 17.25
CA LYS A 4 8.23 -26.31 16.98
C LYS A 4 7.80 -25.17 16.06
N PRO A 5 7.08 -25.42 14.97
CA PRO A 5 6.64 -24.38 14.06
C PRO A 5 5.68 -23.39 14.75
N PHE A 6 5.71 -22.14 14.33
CA PHE A 6 4.63 -21.19 14.60
C PHE A 6 3.47 -21.50 13.64
N VAL A 7 2.28 -21.62 14.17
CA VAL A 7 1.05 -21.85 13.39
C VAL A 7 0.10 -20.68 13.65
N PHE A 8 -0.36 -20.09 12.58
CA PHE A 8 -1.29 -18.97 12.61
C PHE A 8 -2.54 -19.34 11.81
N ASP A 9 -3.69 -18.96 12.34
CA ASP A 9 -4.98 -19.13 11.70
C ASP A 9 -5.58 -17.76 11.39
N THR A 10 -6.03 -17.55 10.15
CA THR A 10 -6.59 -16.28 9.68
C THR A 10 -7.53 -16.49 8.50
N ASP A 11 -8.55 -15.64 8.38
CA ASP A 11 -9.45 -15.66 7.23
C ASP A 11 -8.80 -15.10 5.97
N VAL A 12 -7.97 -14.05 6.15
CA VAL A 12 -7.24 -13.42 5.05
C VAL A 12 -5.78 -13.21 5.45
N LEU A 13 -4.88 -13.88 4.73
CA LEU A 13 -3.44 -13.68 4.83
C LEU A 13 -2.96 -12.70 3.77
N ILE A 14 -2.24 -11.67 4.19
CA ILE A 14 -1.61 -10.69 3.30
C ILE A 14 -0.10 -10.83 3.42
N ILE A 15 0.54 -11.12 2.31
CA ILE A 15 1.99 -11.31 2.21
C ILE A 15 2.60 -10.01 1.68
N GLY A 16 3.28 -9.29 2.58
CA GLY A 16 3.89 -7.99 2.33
C GLY A 16 3.15 -6.83 3.01
N GLY A 17 3.82 -6.14 3.91
CA GLY A 17 3.28 -5.03 4.72
C GLY A 17 3.62 -3.64 4.20
N GLY A 18 3.88 -3.48 2.89
CA GLY A 18 4.04 -2.18 2.25
C GLY A 18 2.70 -1.45 2.08
N PHE A 19 2.67 -0.33 1.35
CA PHE A 19 1.43 0.44 1.13
C PHE A 19 0.31 -0.42 0.54
N SER A 20 0.58 -1.21 -0.49
CA SER A 20 -0.43 -2.07 -1.12
C SER A 20 -1.00 -3.11 -0.16
N GLY A 21 -0.13 -3.79 0.61
CA GLY A 21 -0.58 -4.76 1.62
C GLY A 21 -1.34 -4.12 2.77
N SER A 22 -0.94 -2.93 3.20
CA SER A 22 -1.68 -2.17 4.20
C SER A 22 -3.08 -1.81 3.71
N TRP A 23 -3.22 -1.32 2.48
CA TRP A 23 -4.52 -1.03 1.88
C TRP A 23 -5.37 -2.29 1.69
N ALA A 24 -4.77 -3.40 1.24
CA ALA A 24 -5.47 -4.68 1.12
C ALA A 24 -6.04 -5.11 2.48
N ALA A 25 -5.25 -4.96 3.55
CA ALA A 25 -5.69 -5.30 4.90
C ALA A 25 -6.82 -4.39 5.41
N LEU A 26 -6.72 -3.08 5.18
CA LEU A 26 -7.77 -2.12 5.56
C LEU A 26 -9.09 -2.44 4.84
N THR A 27 -9.01 -2.84 3.56
CA THR A 27 -10.18 -3.25 2.79
C THR A 27 -10.73 -4.59 3.26
N ALA A 28 -9.89 -5.62 3.43
CA ALA A 28 -10.30 -6.93 3.90
C ALA A 28 -10.99 -6.86 5.27
N ARG A 29 -10.46 -6.00 6.17
CA ARG A 29 -10.99 -5.84 7.53
C ARG A 29 -12.42 -5.27 7.58
N GLN A 30 -12.90 -4.70 6.48
CA GLN A 30 -14.32 -4.28 6.37
C GLN A 30 -15.27 -5.46 6.20
N HIS A 31 -14.76 -6.63 5.81
CA HIS A 31 -15.55 -7.81 5.47
C HIS A 31 -15.33 -8.99 6.41
N VAL A 32 -14.12 -9.11 6.98
CA VAL A 32 -13.76 -10.23 7.88
C VAL A 32 -13.01 -9.73 9.11
N GLU A 33 -13.06 -10.52 10.19
CA GLU A 33 -12.43 -10.12 11.46
C GLU A 33 -10.96 -10.50 11.55
N ASN A 34 -10.59 -11.66 11.04
CA ASN A 34 -9.24 -12.19 11.19
C ASN A 34 -8.42 -11.88 9.94
N VAL A 35 -7.75 -10.73 9.93
CA VAL A 35 -6.80 -10.33 8.88
C VAL A 35 -5.41 -10.29 9.46
N LEU A 36 -4.49 -10.99 8.82
CA LEU A 36 -3.08 -11.06 9.18
C LEU A 36 -2.19 -10.55 8.07
N ILE A 37 -1.32 -9.59 8.38
CA ILE A 37 -0.22 -9.18 7.50
C ILE A 37 1.06 -9.85 7.97
N VAL A 38 1.79 -10.47 7.07
CA VAL A 38 3.17 -10.93 7.29
C VAL A 38 4.12 -10.19 6.36
N ASP A 39 5.28 -9.79 6.87
CA ASP A 39 6.29 -9.08 6.07
C ASP A 39 7.70 -9.58 6.42
N LYS A 40 8.58 -9.64 5.42
CA LYS A 40 10.00 -9.99 5.63
C LYS A 40 10.78 -8.90 6.38
N GLY A 41 10.34 -7.67 6.28
CA GLY A 41 10.88 -6.54 7.04
C GLY A 41 10.37 -6.47 8.48
N PRO A 42 10.68 -5.41 9.21
CA PRO A 42 10.12 -5.14 10.53
C PRO A 42 8.58 -4.99 10.44
N ARG A 43 7.89 -5.36 11.50
CA ARG A 43 6.41 -5.36 11.58
C ARG A 43 5.76 -4.06 11.13
N ASP A 44 6.34 -2.94 11.46
CA ASP A 44 5.75 -1.61 11.25
C ASP A 44 6.42 -0.83 10.11
N TRP A 45 7.27 -1.50 9.33
CA TRP A 45 8.03 -0.90 8.25
C TRP A 45 8.27 -1.91 7.12
N GLY A 46 7.33 -2.00 6.20
CA GLY A 46 7.41 -2.87 5.02
C GLY A 46 7.44 -2.09 3.70
N GLY A 47 8.05 -2.69 2.70
CA GLY A 47 8.08 -2.17 1.33
C GLY A 47 8.91 -0.91 1.14
N LEU A 48 8.93 -0.39 -0.09
CA LEU A 48 9.68 0.81 -0.48
C LEU A 48 8.94 2.13 -0.15
N GLY A 49 7.63 2.07 0.05
CA GLY A 49 6.79 3.26 0.24
C GLY A 49 7.28 4.15 1.38
N GLY A 50 7.72 3.55 2.50
CA GLY A 50 8.24 4.29 3.64
C GLY A 50 9.53 5.08 3.38
N MET A 51 10.26 4.75 2.31
CA MET A 51 11.50 5.43 1.89
C MET A 51 11.26 6.39 0.72
N SER A 52 10.03 6.51 0.23
CA SER A 52 9.67 7.40 -0.88
C SER A 52 9.65 8.87 -0.44
N GLY A 53 9.65 9.78 -1.42
CA GLY A 53 9.45 11.22 -1.18
C GLY A 53 8.09 11.54 -0.56
N GLY A 54 7.12 10.65 -0.73
CA GLY A 54 5.80 10.77 -0.15
C GLY A 54 4.80 11.54 -1.02
N ASP A 55 5.21 11.89 -2.22
CA ASP A 55 4.32 12.55 -3.17
C ASP A 55 3.26 11.56 -3.68
N MET A 56 2.05 12.05 -3.88
CA MET A 56 0.98 11.27 -4.49
C MET A 56 0.61 11.82 -5.85
N ILE A 57 0.46 10.94 -6.82
CA ILE A 57 -0.17 11.24 -8.10
C ILE A 57 -1.67 10.99 -7.94
N VAL A 58 -2.46 12.01 -8.23
CA VAL A 58 -3.92 11.95 -8.05
C VAL A 58 -4.58 12.62 -9.25
N LYS A 59 -5.47 11.89 -9.90
CA LYS A 59 -6.33 12.47 -10.92
C LYS A 59 -7.38 13.37 -10.25
N GLN A 60 -7.39 14.63 -10.60
CA GLN A 60 -8.44 15.54 -10.14
C GLN A 60 -9.78 15.22 -10.84
N PRO A 61 -10.92 15.48 -10.18
CA PRO A 61 -12.24 15.14 -10.72
C PRO A 61 -12.54 15.77 -12.10
N GLU A 62 -11.98 16.94 -12.38
CA GLU A 62 -12.16 17.66 -13.64
C GLU A 62 -11.48 17.03 -14.84
N PHE A 63 -10.53 16.12 -14.65
CA PHE A 63 -9.82 15.45 -15.73
C PHE A 63 -10.40 14.06 -16.01
N ALA A 64 -10.42 13.67 -17.28
CA ALA A 64 -10.70 12.30 -17.66
C ALA A 64 -9.45 11.42 -17.45
N ALA A 65 -9.63 10.22 -16.94
CA ALA A 65 -8.51 9.29 -16.73
C ALA A 65 -7.78 8.99 -18.06
N LYS A 66 -8.52 8.88 -19.14
CA LYS A 66 -7.99 8.61 -20.47
C LYS A 66 -6.95 9.64 -20.91
N ASP A 67 -7.18 10.92 -20.64
CA ASP A 67 -6.24 11.99 -21.04
C ASP A 67 -4.91 11.85 -20.29
N LEU A 68 -4.96 11.46 -19.01
CA LEU A 68 -3.78 11.20 -18.20
C LEU A 68 -3.06 9.90 -18.63
N VAL A 69 -3.82 8.89 -19.04
CA VAL A 69 -3.24 7.65 -19.59
C VAL A 69 -2.50 7.93 -20.89
N GLU A 70 -3.06 8.72 -21.80
CA GLU A 70 -2.40 9.11 -23.04
C GLU A 70 -1.06 9.83 -22.78
N GLU A 71 -1.03 10.73 -21.80
CA GLU A 71 0.20 11.40 -21.35
C GLU A 71 1.24 10.39 -20.81
N LEU A 72 0.81 9.44 -20.01
CA LEU A 72 1.69 8.41 -19.44
C LEU A 72 2.20 7.41 -20.49
N VAL A 73 1.37 7.03 -21.46
CA VAL A 73 1.78 6.18 -22.59
C VAL A 73 2.92 6.82 -23.34
N TYR A 74 2.80 8.12 -23.63
CA TYR A 74 3.85 8.87 -24.29
C TYR A 74 5.13 8.95 -23.41
N TYR A 75 4.97 9.22 -22.11
CA TYR A 75 6.10 9.36 -21.18
C TYR A 75 6.87 8.06 -20.96
N TYR A 76 6.19 6.92 -20.97
CA TYR A 76 6.79 5.59 -20.79
C TYR A 76 7.08 4.85 -22.10
N ASP A 77 7.07 5.54 -23.25
CA ASP A 77 7.28 4.92 -24.57
C ASP A 77 6.36 3.70 -24.82
N GLY A 78 5.14 3.75 -24.31
CA GLY A 78 4.16 2.67 -24.41
C GLY A 78 4.38 1.48 -23.45
N LEU A 79 5.41 1.50 -22.62
CA LEU A 79 5.72 0.42 -21.66
C LEU A 79 4.86 0.50 -20.39
N CYS A 80 3.54 0.44 -20.56
CA CYS A 80 2.59 0.46 -19.45
C CYS A 80 1.29 -0.30 -19.78
N GLU A 81 0.68 -0.86 -18.74
CA GLU A 81 -0.64 -1.50 -18.81
C GLU A 81 -1.72 -0.41 -18.71
N GLN A 82 -2.26 0.01 -19.84
CA GLN A 82 -3.14 1.18 -19.94
C GLN A 82 -4.45 1.00 -19.15
N ASP A 83 -5.06 -0.18 -19.23
CA ASP A 83 -6.31 -0.48 -18.52
C ASP A 83 -6.11 -0.43 -17.00
N VAL A 84 -4.96 -0.90 -16.52
CA VAL A 84 -4.60 -0.85 -15.09
C VAL A 84 -4.36 0.60 -14.65
N LEU A 85 -3.67 1.39 -15.47
CA LEU A 85 -3.45 2.81 -15.19
C LEU A 85 -4.76 3.59 -15.15
N GLU A 86 -5.67 3.34 -16.08
CA GLU A 86 -6.96 4.01 -16.10
C GLU A 86 -7.77 3.69 -14.84
N GLU A 87 -7.81 2.44 -14.42
CA GLU A 87 -8.49 2.02 -13.19
C GLU A 87 -7.87 2.68 -11.94
N ILE A 88 -6.54 2.67 -11.82
CA ILE A 88 -5.82 3.32 -10.70
C ILE A 88 -6.16 4.82 -10.67
N LEU A 89 -6.11 5.50 -11.81
CA LEU A 89 -6.38 6.94 -11.90
C LEU A 89 -7.83 7.26 -11.54
N ASN A 90 -8.79 6.46 -12.00
CA ASN A 90 -10.20 6.63 -11.68
C ASN A 90 -10.47 6.54 -10.18
N GLN A 91 -9.75 5.68 -9.46
CA GLN A 91 -9.90 5.53 -8.02
C GLN A 91 -9.03 6.48 -7.19
N SER A 92 -7.99 7.08 -7.77
CA SER A 92 -6.94 7.79 -7.03
C SER A 92 -7.46 8.95 -6.17
N TYR A 93 -8.46 9.70 -6.65
CA TYR A 93 -9.02 10.83 -5.90
C TYR A 93 -9.80 10.39 -4.65
N GLU A 94 -10.54 9.30 -4.72
CA GLU A 94 -11.22 8.75 -3.53
C GLU A 94 -10.20 8.20 -2.53
N ARG A 95 -9.15 7.52 -3.00
CA ARG A 95 -8.06 7.06 -2.12
C ARG A 95 -7.31 8.21 -1.48
N PHE A 96 -7.11 9.31 -2.20
CA PHE A 96 -6.56 10.54 -1.64
C PHE A 96 -7.44 11.06 -0.49
N LYS A 97 -8.77 11.13 -0.67
CA LYS A 97 -9.70 11.54 0.41
C LYS A 97 -9.68 10.58 1.61
N ASP A 98 -9.47 9.29 1.37
CA ASP A 98 -9.36 8.33 2.46
C ASP A 98 -8.09 8.58 3.29
N TYR A 99 -6.98 8.96 2.67
CA TYR A 99 -5.79 9.41 3.40
C TYR A 99 -6.08 10.66 4.26
N GLU A 100 -6.81 11.65 3.74
CA GLU A 100 -7.22 12.82 4.54
C GLU A 100 -8.08 12.39 5.74
N LYS A 101 -9.03 11.48 5.57
CA LYS A 101 -9.84 10.93 6.67
C LYS A 101 -9.01 10.20 7.73
N MET A 102 -7.93 9.55 7.33
CA MET A 102 -6.98 8.90 8.24
C MET A 102 -6.03 9.90 8.94
N GLY A 103 -6.19 11.20 8.69
CA GLY A 103 -5.38 12.26 9.31
C GLY A 103 -4.14 12.65 8.52
N HIS A 104 -4.10 12.30 7.25
CA HIS A 104 -3.03 12.76 6.37
C HIS A 104 -3.28 14.20 5.94
N GLU A 105 -2.34 15.09 6.23
CA GLU A 105 -2.44 16.49 5.84
C GLU A 105 -1.68 16.71 4.52
N PHE A 106 -2.37 17.29 3.55
CA PHE A 106 -1.77 17.71 2.28
C PHE A 106 -1.53 19.21 2.27
N ALA A 107 -0.45 19.63 1.63
CA ALA A 107 -0.08 21.03 1.53
C ALA A 107 -1.16 21.84 0.78
N ARG A 108 -1.55 22.98 1.34
CA ARG A 108 -2.52 23.91 0.75
C ARG A 108 -1.94 25.31 0.70
N ASP A 109 -2.36 26.08 -0.28
CA ASP A 109 -2.02 27.50 -0.38
C ASP A 109 -2.87 28.33 0.60
N ASP A 110 -2.60 29.64 0.66
CA ASP A 110 -3.30 30.57 1.55
C ASP A 110 -4.81 30.66 1.26
N SER A 111 -5.27 30.22 0.09
CA SER A 111 -6.69 30.14 -0.27
C SER A 111 -7.34 28.79 0.08
N GLY A 112 -6.55 27.86 0.65
CA GLY A 112 -7.00 26.51 1.00
C GLY A 112 -6.96 25.50 -0.16
N ARG A 113 -6.47 25.86 -1.34
CA ARG A 113 -6.34 24.94 -2.48
C ARG A 113 -5.14 24.03 -2.30
N LEU A 114 -5.29 22.77 -2.73
CA LEU A 114 -4.20 21.79 -2.72
C LEU A 114 -3.01 22.28 -3.54
N MET A 115 -1.84 22.29 -2.93
CA MET A 115 -0.59 22.57 -3.61
C MET A 115 -0.13 21.35 -4.40
N SER A 116 0.22 21.57 -5.66
CA SER A 116 0.74 20.53 -6.54
C SER A 116 1.74 21.08 -7.50
N ILE A 117 2.65 20.24 -7.98
CA ILE A 117 3.54 20.55 -9.10
C ILE A 117 3.31 19.57 -10.24
N PRO A 118 3.43 19.99 -11.51
CA PRO A 118 3.38 19.05 -12.61
C PRO A 118 4.55 18.08 -12.53
N GLN A 119 4.31 16.83 -12.89
CA GLN A 119 5.40 15.89 -13.07
C GLN A 119 6.27 16.36 -14.24
N ARG A 120 7.58 16.20 -14.12
CA ARG A 120 8.53 16.64 -15.14
C ARG A 120 8.19 16.01 -16.51
N GLY A 121 7.93 16.86 -17.50
CA GLY A 121 7.59 16.45 -18.87
C GLY A 121 6.11 16.10 -19.09
N LEU A 122 5.25 16.27 -18.09
CA LEU A 122 3.82 16.05 -18.18
C LEU A 122 3.04 17.30 -17.77
N GLU A 123 1.87 17.52 -18.34
CA GLU A 123 1.04 18.69 -18.07
C GLU A 123 -0.10 18.39 -17.11
N LEU A 124 -0.78 17.26 -17.29
CA LEU A 124 -1.96 16.86 -16.53
C LEU A 124 -1.60 16.11 -15.25
N MET A 125 -0.52 15.31 -15.30
CA MET A 125 -0.05 14.57 -14.14
C MET A 125 0.61 15.50 -13.13
N ARG A 126 0.09 15.50 -11.91
CA ARG A 126 0.57 16.36 -10.83
C ARG A 126 0.85 15.58 -9.57
N TYR A 127 1.94 15.98 -8.89
CA TYR A 127 2.26 15.51 -7.55
C TYR A 127 1.61 16.40 -6.50
N TYR A 128 0.98 15.78 -5.53
CA TYR A 128 0.44 16.41 -4.33
C TYR A 128 1.32 16.08 -3.15
N PHE A 129 1.67 17.09 -2.36
CA PHE A 129 2.64 16.99 -1.29
C PHE A 129 1.98 16.93 0.07
N TYR A 130 2.63 16.22 0.98
CA TYR A 130 2.26 16.19 2.38
C TYR A 130 2.66 17.48 3.10
N HIS A 131 1.91 17.80 4.16
CA HIS A 131 2.26 18.89 5.05
C HIS A 131 2.71 18.34 6.42
N PRO A 132 3.81 18.85 7.02
CA PRO A 132 4.80 19.73 6.40
C PRO A 132 5.66 19.00 5.37
N TYR A 133 6.03 19.72 4.34
CA TYR A 133 6.89 19.23 3.27
C TYR A 133 8.12 18.49 3.80
N GLY A 134 8.40 17.31 3.22
CA GLY A 134 9.58 16.51 3.57
C GLY A 134 9.35 15.37 4.57
N LYS A 135 8.14 15.15 5.08
CA LYS A 135 7.85 13.96 5.91
C LYS A 135 7.81 12.65 5.12
N GLY A 136 7.57 12.71 3.84
CA GLY A 136 7.70 11.59 2.91
C GLY A 136 6.84 10.37 3.21
N GLY A 137 7.21 9.26 2.59
CA GLY A 137 6.54 7.98 2.76
C GLY A 137 6.59 7.41 4.18
N ALA A 138 7.57 7.83 4.99
CA ALA A 138 7.61 7.47 6.41
C ALA A 138 6.36 7.92 7.16
N HIS A 139 5.89 9.14 6.88
CA HIS A 139 4.65 9.66 7.48
C HIS A 139 3.42 8.89 7.01
N THR A 140 3.33 8.57 5.71
CA THR A 140 2.28 7.71 5.17
C THR A 140 2.27 6.34 5.84
N THR A 141 3.46 5.75 6.05
CA THR A 141 3.60 4.49 6.78
C THR A 141 3.04 4.58 8.20
N GLN A 142 3.34 5.67 8.92
CA GLN A 142 2.83 5.88 10.27
C GLN A 142 1.30 5.98 10.30
N ILE A 143 0.70 6.71 9.36
CA ILE A 143 -0.76 6.86 9.26
C ILE A 143 -1.43 5.51 8.96
N LEU A 144 -0.92 4.76 7.97
CA LEU A 144 -1.44 3.43 7.65
C LEU A 144 -1.31 2.48 8.85
N ASN A 145 -0.17 2.52 9.55
CA ASN A 145 0.04 1.71 10.74
C ASN A 145 -0.93 2.05 11.87
N ALA A 146 -1.19 3.34 12.08
CA ALA A 146 -2.15 3.79 13.09
C ALA A 146 -3.57 3.29 12.76
N GLU A 147 -3.97 3.34 11.49
CA GLU A 147 -5.28 2.88 11.06
C GLU A 147 -5.40 1.34 11.14
N LEU A 148 -4.38 0.60 10.73
CA LEU A 148 -4.33 -0.85 10.91
C LEU A 148 -4.43 -1.26 12.39
N GLN A 149 -3.77 -0.51 13.27
CA GLN A 149 -3.85 -0.73 14.72
C GLN A 149 -5.25 -0.40 15.26
N ARG A 150 -5.85 0.70 14.83
CA ARG A 150 -7.22 1.08 15.21
C ARG A 150 -8.25 -0.01 14.85
N LEU A 151 -8.05 -0.68 13.71
CA LEU A 151 -8.89 -1.78 13.24
C LEU A 151 -8.48 -3.15 13.78
N ASN A 152 -7.48 -3.23 14.68
CA ASN A 152 -6.95 -4.47 15.24
C ASN A 152 -6.46 -5.47 14.19
N VAL A 153 -5.90 -5.00 13.08
CA VAL A 153 -5.25 -5.88 12.10
C VAL A 153 -3.96 -6.44 12.69
N GLN A 154 -3.85 -7.76 12.70
CA GLN A 154 -2.64 -8.43 13.18
C GLN A 154 -1.50 -8.25 12.16
N ARG A 155 -0.27 -8.01 12.67
CA ARG A 155 0.91 -7.85 11.83
C ARG A 155 2.10 -8.56 12.45
N ILE A 156 2.81 -9.35 11.63
CA ILE A 156 4.02 -10.05 12.03
C ILE A 156 5.12 -9.70 11.05
N GLY A 157 6.21 -9.12 11.56
CA GLY A 157 7.40 -8.83 10.77
C GLY A 157 8.43 -9.96 10.84
N ARG A 158 9.43 -9.87 9.95
CA ARG A 158 10.55 -10.81 9.87
C ARG A 158 10.14 -12.24 9.50
N ILE A 159 9.07 -12.34 8.71
CA ILE A 159 8.58 -13.62 8.16
C ILE A 159 8.90 -13.65 6.67
N GLU A 160 9.71 -14.59 6.27
CA GLU A 160 9.95 -14.89 4.86
C GLU A 160 9.01 -16.00 4.43
N ILE A 161 8.07 -15.69 3.54
CA ILE A 161 7.18 -16.68 2.93
C ILE A 161 7.91 -17.30 1.75
N THR A 162 7.94 -18.62 1.71
CA THR A 162 8.66 -19.38 0.67
C THR A 162 7.73 -20.04 -0.32
N ASP A 163 6.53 -20.47 0.13
CA ASP A 163 5.59 -21.18 -0.70
C ASP A 163 4.14 -20.95 -0.28
N LEU A 164 3.24 -21.19 -1.23
CA LEU A 164 1.80 -21.25 -0.98
C LEU A 164 1.36 -22.71 -0.82
N VAL A 165 0.56 -22.97 0.19
CA VAL A 165 -0.08 -24.27 0.41
C VAL A 165 -1.34 -24.32 -0.43
N LYS A 166 -1.53 -25.42 -1.16
CA LYS A 166 -2.71 -25.66 -2.00
C LYS A 166 -3.50 -26.88 -1.54
N ASP A 167 -4.80 -26.78 -1.65
CA ASP A 167 -5.74 -27.89 -1.57
C ASP A 167 -6.49 -27.97 -2.92
N GLY A 168 -6.07 -28.88 -3.78
CA GLY A 168 -6.47 -28.90 -5.17
C GLY A 168 -6.01 -27.63 -5.90
N ASP A 169 -6.94 -26.90 -6.50
CA ASP A 169 -6.68 -25.65 -7.21
C ASP A 169 -6.77 -24.40 -6.30
N ALA A 170 -7.22 -24.55 -5.07
CA ALA A 170 -7.37 -23.46 -4.13
C ALA A 170 -6.10 -23.25 -3.29
N VAL A 171 -5.74 -21.97 -3.02
CA VAL A 171 -4.74 -21.65 -2.03
C VAL A 171 -5.38 -21.72 -0.64
N SER A 172 -4.85 -22.58 0.23
CA SER A 172 -5.33 -22.84 1.59
C SER A 172 -4.42 -22.29 2.68
N GLY A 173 -3.26 -21.75 2.33
CA GLY A 173 -2.32 -21.22 3.30
C GLY A 173 -0.98 -20.84 2.70
N ALA A 174 -0.01 -20.59 3.55
CA ALA A 174 1.37 -20.31 3.16
C ALA A 174 2.36 -20.91 4.17
N VAL A 175 3.56 -21.18 3.72
CA VAL A 175 4.67 -21.61 4.59
C VAL A 175 5.86 -20.68 4.43
N GLY A 176 6.64 -20.57 5.49
CA GLY A 176 7.82 -19.76 5.53
C GLY A 176 8.60 -19.96 6.81
N PHE A 177 9.41 -19.00 7.16
CA PHE A 177 10.20 -19.04 8.40
C PHE A 177 10.41 -17.64 8.98
N HIS A 178 10.61 -17.60 10.28
CA HIS A 178 11.02 -16.36 10.95
C HIS A 178 12.50 -16.11 10.69
N ALA A 179 12.83 -15.01 10.00
CA ALA A 179 14.14 -14.73 9.44
C ALA A 179 15.30 -14.69 10.46
N GLN A 180 15.04 -14.34 11.72
CA GLN A 180 16.09 -14.27 12.75
C GLN A 180 16.33 -15.60 13.47
N SER A 181 15.28 -16.40 13.68
CA SER A 181 15.40 -17.64 14.44
C SER A 181 15.44 -18.90 13.57
N GLY A 182 15.10 -18.78 12.28
CA GLY A 182 14.92 -19.92 11.39
C GLY A 182 13.72 -20.80 11.75
N THR A 183 12.86 -20.35 12.66
CA THR A 183 11.68 -21.13 13.08
C THR A 183 10.67 -21.23 11.95
N PRO A 184 10.25 -22.44 11.54
CA PRO A 184 9.21 -22.62 10.51
C PRO A 184 7.91 -21.94 10.91
N CYS A 185 7.18 -21.41 9.92
CA CYS A 185 5.88 -20.78 10.08
C CYS A 185 4.88 -21.41 9.12
N LEU A 186 3.65 -21.60 9.57
CA LEU A 186 2.51 -22.05 8.79
C LEU A 186 1.36 -21.07 9.01
N PHE A 187 0.70 -20.69 7.92
CA PHE A 187 -0.41 -19.75 7.87
C PHE A 187 -1.59 -20.37 7.14
#